data_c409cb8bc40f50750466bf48f7125147
#
_entry.id   c409cb8bc40f50750466bf48f7125147
#
_cell.length_a   1.000
_cell.length_b   1.000
_cell.length_c   1.000
_cell.angle_alpha   90.00
_cell.angle_beta   90.00
_cell.angle_gamma   90.00
#
_symmetry.space_group_name_H-M   'P 1'
#
loop_
_entity.id
_entity.type
_entity.pdbx_description
1 polymer ?
#
loop_
_entity_poly.entity_id
_entity_poly.type
_entity_poly.pdbx_seq_one_letter_code
_entity_poly.pdbx_strand_id
1 'polypeptide(L)'
;MRKMLSLLLSAGLVASVFGALPVSAAPEIVKTTIIVKAGETYDGKGKSVAADPNTLGDGSQAENQKPIFRLEAGATLKNVVIEAPAADGVHCYGNCNIQNVTWNDVGEDALTLKSSGTVNITGGAAYKAYDKVFQMNASGTINIKNFRADDIGKLVRQNGGTSYAVTMNVDSSNISNVKDSILRTDSSSTVGKITNTRYSKVPTLFKGFASGKTSQLGNTQY
;
A
#
# COMPACT_ATOMS: atom_id res chain seq x y z
N MET A 1 37.48 -43.14 -60.96
CA MET A 1 36.09 -42.82 -60.55
C MET A 1 36.14 -42.12 -59.20
N ARG A 2 36.04 -40.77 -59.21
CA ARG A 2 35.97 -39.99 -57.93
C ARG A 2 34.51 -39.61 -57.69
N LYS A 3 33.94 -40.08 -56.57
CA LYS A 3 32.58 -39.67 -56.15
C LYS A 3 32.70 -38.33 -55.48
N MET A 4 32.05 -37.29 -56.04
CA MET A 4 31.81 -36.02 -55.33
C MET A 4 30.66 -36.18 -54.34
N LEU A 5 30.92 -35.85 -53.09
CA LEU A 5 29.94 -35.80 -52.01
C LEU A 5 29.48 -34.33 -51.89
N SER A 6 28.27 -34.04 -52.30
CA SER A 6 27.64 -32.70 -52.14
C SER A 6 27.06 -32.55 -50.72
N LEU A 7 27.62 -31.58 -50.00
CA LEU A 7 27.17 -31.19 -48.66
C LEU A 7 26.05 -30.12 -48.82
N LEU A 8 24.82 -30.49 -48.49
CA LEU A 8 23.69 -29.53 -48.42
C LEU A 8 23.72 -28.82 -47.08
N LEU A 9 24.02 -27.54 -47.09
CA LEU A 9 23.98 -26.65 -45.93
C LEU A 9 22.56 -26.10 -45.79
N SER A 10 21.79 -26.63 -44.83
CA SER A 10 20.48 -26.10 -44.50
C SER A 10 20.62 -24.90 -43.54
N ALA A 11 20.38 -23.69 -44.03
CA ALA A 11 20.30 -22.48 -43.21
C ALA A 11 18.95 -22.48 -42.45
N GLY A 12 18.98 -22.78 -41.17
CA GLY A 12 17.83 -22.65 -40.29
C GLY A 12 17.55 -21.18 -39.96
N LEU A 13 16.44 -20.65 -40.43
CA LEU A 13 15.96 -19.30 -40.09
C LEU A 13 15.43 -19.31 -38.65
N VAL A 14 16.17 -18.78 -37.68
CA VAL A 14 15.68 -18.57 -36.32
C VAL A 14 14.85 -17.29 -36.32
N ALA A 15 13.55 -17.43 -36.38
CA ALA A 15 12.60 -16.32 -36.14
C ALA A 15 12.59 -15.98 -34.65
N SER A 16 13.23 -14.88 -34.26
CA SER A 16 13.15 -14.32 -32.95
C SER A 16 11.75 -13.70 -32.75
N VAL A 17 10.90 -14.39 -32.02
CA VAL A 17 9.61 -13.83 -31.56
C VAL A 17 9.91 -12.81 -30.48
N PHE A 18 9.99 -11.54 -30.81
CA PHE A 18 9.92 -10.45 -29.84
C PHE A 18 8.49 -10.39 -29.33
N GLY A 19 8.24 -11.03 -28.19
CA GLY A 19 7.01 -10.81 -27.45
C GLY A 19 6.92 -9.33 -27.06
N ALA A 20 5.95 -8.60 -27.58
CA ALA A 20 5.65 -7.26 -27.12
C ALA A 20 5.34 -7.32 -25.61
N LEU A 21 6.10 -6.61 -24.80
CA LEU A 21 5.77 -6.43 -23.37
C LEU A 21 4.37 -5.81 -23.29
N PRO A 22 3.50 -6.28 -22.41
CA PRO A 22 2.19 -5.67 -22.25
C PRO A 22 2.37 -4.20 -21.86
N VAL A 23 1.95 -3.29 -22.72
CA VAL A 23 1.84 -1.86 -22.39
C VAL A 23 0.76 -1.77 -21.34
N SER A 24 1.12 -1.34 -20.12
CA SER A 24 0.15 -1.02 -19.08
C SER A 24 -0.78 0.08 -19.63
N ALA A 25 -2.08 -0.15 -19.60
CA ALA A 25 -3.05 0.87 -19.96
C ALA A 25 -2.88 2.09 -19.05
N ALA A 26 -3.07 3.29 -19.61
CA ALA A 26 -3.05 4.52 -18.81
C ALA A 26 -4.12 4.43 -17.69
N PRO A 27 -3.86 5.02 -16.50
CA PRO A 27 -4.81 4.97 -15.41
C PRO A 27 -6.11 5.71 -15.77
N GLU A 28 -7.23 5.20 -15.26
CA GLU A 28 -8.52 5.91 -15.30
C GLU A 28 -8.44 7.12 -14.37
N ILE A 29 -8.74 8.33 -14.89
CA ILE A 29 -8.69 9.57 -14.09
C ILE A 29 -9.99 9.74 -13.32
N VAL A 30 -9.89 9.73 -11.99
CA VAL A 30 -11.01 9.87 -11.06
C VAL A 30 -11.18 11.35 -10.70
N LYS A 31 -12.32 11.94 -11.12
CA LYS A 31 -12.67 13.36 -10.87
C LYS A 31 -13.52 13.57 -9.64
N THR A 32 -14.15 12.52 -9.14
CA THR A 32 -15.04 12.58 -7.96
C THR A 32 -14.79 11.34 -7.11
N THR A 33 -14.65 11.50 -5.80
CA THR A 33 -14.45 10.38 -4.87
C THR A 33 -15.44 9.24 -5.13
N ILE A 34 -14.93 8.04 -5.32
CA ILE A 34 -15.73 6.82 -5.48
C ILE A 34 -16.16 6.35 -4.10
N ILE A 35 -17.47 6.34 -3.83
CA ILE A 35 -18.02 5.90 -2.56
C ILE A 35 -18.39 4.42 -2.67
N VAL A 36 -17.75 3.59 -1.82
CA VAL A 36 -18.11 2.18 -1.65
C VAL A 36 -19.02 2.12 -0.42
N LYS A 37 -20.30 1.80 -0.63
CA LYS A 37 -21.30 1.82 0.45
C LYS A 37 -21.04 0.74 1.48
N ALA A 38 -21.70 0.87 2.63
CA ALA A 38 -21.56 -0.06 3.75
C ALA A 38 -21.80 -1.52 3.32
N GLY A 39 -20.84 -2.38 3.63
CA GLY A 39 -20.87 -3.81 3.29
C GLY A 39 -20.64 -4.15 1.81
N GLU A 40 -20.55 -3.16 0.91
CA GLU A 40 -20.31 -3.40 -0.52
C GLU A 40 -18.83 -3.67 -0.82
N THR A 41 -18.59 -4.29 -1.97
CA THR A 41 -17.25 -4.54 -2.51
C THR A 41 -17.05 -3.80 -3.82
N TYR A 42 -16.00 -3.00 -3.89
CA TYR A 42 -15.46 -2.50 -5.15
C TYR A 42 -14.31 -3.40 -5.60
N ASP A 43 -14.48 -4.11 -6.69
CA ASP A 43 -13.43 -4.92 -7.33
C ASP A 43 -12.92 -4.23 -8.59
N GLY A 44 -11.72 -3.68 -8.52
CA GLY A 44 -11.09 -3.01 -9.65
C GLY A 44 -10.62 -3.96 -10.76
N LYS A 45 -10.57 -5.28 -10.51
CA LYS A 45 -10.14 -6.29 -11.50
C LYS A 45 -8.78 -5.98 -12.12
N GLY A 46 -7.88 -5.40 -11.33
CA GLY A 46 -6.54 -4.99 -11.76
C GLY A 46 -6.47 -3.64 -12.49
N LYS A 47 -7.55 -2.85 -12.51
CA LYS A 47 -7.51 -1.50 -13.09
C LYS A 47 -6.58 -0.57 -12.35
N SER A 48 -5.91 0.30 -13.11
CA SER A 48 -5.18 1.45 -12.59
C SER A 48 -6.07 2.69 -12.55
N VAL A 49 -6.00 3.45 -11.47
CA VAL A 49 -6.71 4.72 -11.27
C VAL A 49 -5.75 5.79 -10.78
N ALA A 50 -6.00 7.05 -11.13
CA ALA A 50 -5.28 8.21 -10.59
C ALA A 50 -6.26 9.34 -10.30
N ALA A 51 -5.93 10.20 -9.35
CA ALA A 51 -6.76 11.37 -9.05
C ALA A 51 -6.68 12.42 -10.17
N ASP A 52 -7.78 13.14 -10.41
CA ASP A 52 -7.70 14.41 -11.14
C ASP A 52 -7.13 15.47 -10.20
N PRO A 53 -5.96 16.07 -10.51
CA PRO A 53 -5.31 17.03 -9.61
C PRO A 53 -6.12 18.29 -9.36
N ASN A 54 -7.05 18.65 -10.26
CA ASN A 54 -7.86 19.85 -10.13
C ASN A 54 -9.09 19.65 -9.23
N THR A 55 -9.50 18.41 -8.97
CA THR A 55 -10.75 18.13 -8.24
C THR A 55 -10.56 17.33 -6.96
N LEU A 56 -9.61 16.40 -6.93
CA LEU A 56 -9.31 15.59 -5.75
C LEU A 56 -8.01 16.01 -5.06
N GLY A 57 -6.96 16.29 -5.81
CA GLY A 57 -5.66 16.69 -5.27
C GLY A 57 -4.51 16.16 -6.10
N ASP A 58 -3.37 16.82 -5.98
CA ASP A 58 -2.18 16.61 -6.80
C ASP A 58 -1.21 15.55 -6.21
N GLY A 59 -1.57 14.94 -5.08
CA GLY A 59 -0.72 13.97 -4.39
C GLY A 59 0.41 14.58 -3.57
N SER A 60 0.45 15.89 -3.40
CA SER A 60 1.38 16.56 -2.49
C SER A 60 1.04 16.28 -1.01
N GLN A 61 1.80 16.84 -0.08
CA GLN A 61 1.53 16.71 1.37
C GLN A 61 0.53 17.76 1.89
N ALA A 62 -0.33 18.31 1.02
CA ALA A 62 -1.36 19.28 1.41
C ALA A 62 -2.56 18.58 2.05
N GLU A 63 -2.95 19.03 3.25
CA GLU A 63 -3.99 18.42 4.10
C GLU A 63 -5.45 18.59 3.57
N ASN A 64 -5.66 19.33 2.48
CA ASN A 64 -6.99 19.61 1.95
C ASN A 64 -7.38 18.75 0.74
N GLN A 65 -6.63 17.70 0.47
CA GLN A 65 -6.90 16.77 -0.62
C GLN A 65 -8.09 15.85 -0.29
N LYS A 66 -8.76 15.36 -1.33
CA LYS A 66 -9.88 14.42 -1.21
C LYS A 66 -9.38 13.00 -1.52
N PRO A 67 -10.00 11.96 -0.93
CA PRO A 67 -9.65 10.59 -1.27
C PRO A 67 -10.16 10.20 -2.66
N ILE A 68 -9.43 9.30 -3.33
CA ILE A 68 -9.93 8.61 -4.53
C ILE A 68 -11.10 7.70 -4.17
N PHE A 69 -10.96 6.94 -3.07
CA PHE A 69 -11.99 6.04 -2.56
C PHE A 69 -12.41 6.43 -1.14
N ARG A 70 -13.72 6.46 -0.91
CA ARG A 70 -14.31 6.53 0.42
C ARG A 70 -15.03 5.20 0.70
N LEU A 71 -14.60 4.51 1.75
CA LEU A 71 -15.16 3.24 2.18
C LEU A 71 -16.04 3.46 3.41
N GLU A 72 -17.32 3.14 3.29
CA GLU A 72 -18.24 3.12 4.43
C GLU A 72 -18.07 1.84 5.25
N ALA A 73 -18.70 1.76 6.42
CA ALA A 73 -18.50 0.66 7.37
C ALA A 73 -18.74 -0.72 6.75
N GLY A 74 -17.76 -1.61 6.87
CA GLY A 74 -17.81 -2.97 6.31
C GLY A 74 -17.47 -3.08 4.82
N ALA A 75 -17.18 -1.96 4.14
CA ALA A 75 -16.86 -1.97 2.72
C ALA A 75 -15.51 -2.65 2.42
N THR A 76 -15.38 -3.19 1.24
CA THR A 76 -14.16 -3.82 0.71
C THR A 76 -13.70 -3.13 -0.57
N LEU A 77 -12.41 -2.77 -0.62
CA LEU A 77 -11.71 -2.35 -1.84
C LEU A 77 -10.71 -3.43 -2.23
N LYS A 78 -10.77 -3.92 -3.46
CA LYS A 78 -9.82 -4.96 -3.89
C LYS A 78 -9.36 -4.84 -5.33
N ASN A 79 -8.16 -5.38 -5.59
CA ASN A 79 -7.58 -5.52 -6.93
C ASN A 79 -7.53 -4.19 -7.70
N VAL A 80 -7.02 -3.13 -7.06
CA VAL A 80 -6.85 -1.78 -7.64
C VAL A 80 -5.38 -1.40 -7.59
N VAL A 81 -4.91 -0.73 -8.63
CA VAL A 81 -3.63 -0.01 -8.65
C VAL A 81 -3.93 1.48 -8.60
N ILE A 82 -3.41 2.17 -7.59
CA ILE A 82 -3.52 3.62 -7.44
C ILE A 82 -2.20 4.23 -7.89
N GLU A 83 -2.26 5.00 -8.98
CA GLU A 83 -1.12 5.67 -9.59
C GLU A 83 -1.05 7.13 -9.14
N ALA A 84 0.08 7.78 -9.45
CA ALA A 84 0.20 9.22 -9.25
C ALA A 84 -0.64 10.01 -10.28
N PRO A 85 -1.27 11.11 -9.83
CA PRO A 85 -1.37 11.57 -8.46
C PRO A 85 -2.39 10.75 -7.65
N ALA A 86 -2.04 10.39 -6.42
CA ALA A 86 -2.89 9.56 -5.56
C ALA A 86 -3.77 10.40 -4.59
N ALA A 87 -3.61 11.73 -4.60
CA ALA A 87 -4.33 12.65 -3.70
C ALA A 87 -4.25 12.18 -2.23
N ASP A 88 -5.38 12.08 -1.50
CA ASP A 88 -5.46 11.52 -0.14
C ASP A 88 -5.99 10.05 -0.17
N GLY A 89 -5.53 9.29 -1.16
CA GLY A 89 -5.69 7.84 -1.27
C GLY A 89 -7.09 7.30 -0.96
N VAL A 90 -7.21 6.58 0.16
CA VAL A 90 -8.42 5.88 0.60
C VAL A 90 -8.83 6.35 1.99
N HIS A 91 -10.09 6.77 2.18
CA HIS A 91 -10.65 7.03 3.50
C HIS A 91 -11.56 5.88 3.96
N CYS A 92 -11.35 5.40 5.19
CA CYS A 92 -12.17 4.39 5.86
C CYS A 92 -13.05 5.02 6.95
N TYR A 93 -14.36 4.87 6.84
CA TYR A 93 -15.33 5.34 7.83
C TYR A 93 -15.91 4.16 8.62
N GLY A 94 -15.10 3.56 9.48
CA GLY A 94 -15.44 2.37 10.28
C GLY A 94 -14.61 1.15 9.89
N ASN A 95 -15.20 -0.04 9.98
CA ASN A 95 -14.51 -1.25 9.53
C ASN A 95 -14.34 -1.24 8.01
N CYS A 96 -13.16 -1.59 7.50
CA CYS A 96 -12.96 -1.77 6.07
C CYS A 96 -11.91 -2.85 5.75
N ASN A 97 -12.03 -3.41 4.55
CA ASN A 97 -11.13 -4.43 4.05
C ASN A 97 -10.45 -3.95 2.77
N ILE A 98 -9.14 -4.11 2.72
CA ILE A 98 -8.28 -3.78 1.60
C ILE A 98 -7.58 -5.05 1.14
N GLN A 99 -7.76 -5.45 -0.11
CA GLN A 99 -7.22 -6.72 -0.63
C GLN A 99 -6.51 -6.50 -1.96
N ASN A 100 -5.22 -6.81 -2.03
CA ASN A 100 -4.42 -6.64 -3.25
C ASN A 100 -4.53 -5.24 -3.86
N VAL A 101 -4.45 -4.20 -3.04
CA VAL A 101 -4.38 -2.81 -3.49
C VAL A 101 -2.93 -2.37 -3.51
N THR A 102 -2.51 -1.74 -4.60
CA THR A 102 -1.16 -1.22 -4.76
C THR A 102 -1.21 0.29 -4.95
N TRP A 103 -0.40 1.02 -4.20
CA TRP A 103 -0.11 2.43 -4.37
C TRP A 103 1.29 2.56 -4.96
N ASN A 104 1.39 2.90 -6.24
CA ASN A 104 2.68 3.03 -6.93
C ASN A 104 3.44 4.31 -6.57
N ASP A 105 2.70 5.32 -6.13
CA ASP A 105 3.24 6.56 -5.57
C ASP A 105 2.21 7.10 -4.57
N VAL A 106 2.53 7.00 -3.28
CA VAL A 106 1.61 7.46 -2.23
C VAL A 106 1.56 8.99 -2.23
N GLY A 107 0.35 9.55 -2.30
CA GLY A 107 0.12 10.98 -2.21
C GLY A 107 0.28 11.51 -0.78
N GLU A 108 -0.76 12.13 -0.22
CA GLU A 108 -0.74 12.58 1.19
C GLU A 108 -0.69 11.36 2.11
N ASP A 109 -1.68 10.46 2.01
CA ASP A 109 -1.71 9.14 2.64
C ASP A 109 -2.19 8.07 1.65
N ALA A 110 -1.76 6.82 1.84
CA ALA A 110 -2.33 5.70 1.08
C ALA A 110 -3.72 5.35 1.60
N LEU A 111 -3.89 5.34 2.94
CA LEU A 111 -5.19 5.12 3.59
C LEU A 111 -5.24 5.80 4.95
N THR A 112 -6.38 6.46 5.24
CA THR A 112 -6.67 7.07 6.54
C THR A 112 -7.94 6.48 7.16
N LEU A 113 -7.86 5.98 8.41
CA LEU A 113 -9.02 5.65 9.22
C LEU A 113 -9.63 6.93 9.79
N LYS A 114 -10.83 7.29 9.34
CA LYS A 114 -11.52 8.54 9.69
C LYS A 114 -12.54 8.37 10.83
N SER A 115 -13.02 7.15 11.10
CA SER A 115 -13.94 6.81 12.18
C SER A 115 -13.52 5.51 12.85
N SER A 116 -13.84 5.32 14.13
CA SER A 116 -13.44 4.13 14.90
C SER A 116 -13.83 2.82 14.23
N GLY A 117 -12.90 1.88 14.13
CA GLY A 117 -13.12 0.60 13.47
C GLY A 117 -11.86 -0.22 13.28
N THR A 118 -11.99 -1.31 12.51
CA THR A 118 -10.90 -2.20 12.15
C THR A 118 -10.61 -2.12 10.66
N VAL A 119 -9.37 -1.80 10.31
CA VAL A 119 -8.86 -1.84 8.94
C VAL A 119 -8.09 -3.14 8.76
N ASN A 120 -8.51 -3.99 7.83
CA ASN A 120 -7.82 -5.20 7.45
C ASN A 120 -7.19 -5.03 6.06
N ILE A 121 -5.86 -5.14 5.99
CA ILE A 121 -5.09 -5.03 4.75
C ILE A 121 -4.43 -6.37 4.48
N THR A 122 -4.72 -6.98 3.33
CA THR A 122 -4.17 -8.27 2.95
C THR A 122 -3.61 -8.23 1.53
N GLY A 123 -2.33 -8.50 1.38
CA GLY A 123 -1.63 -8.38 0.11
C GLY A 123 -1.52 -6.93 -0.36
N GLY A 124 -1.00 -6.73 -1.54
CA GLY A 124 -0.77 -5.41 -2.12
C GLY A 124 0.57 -4.78 -1.73
N ALA A 125 0.74 -3.51 -2.10
CA ALA A 125 1.99 -2.80 -1.87
C ALA A 125 1.80 -1.27 -1.80
N ALA A 126 2.76 -0.58 -1.18
CA ALA A 126 2.86 0.88 -1.22
C ALA A 126 4.31 1.32 -1.44
N TYR A 127 4.47 2.32 -2.28
CA TYR A 127 5.78 2.84 -2.67
C TYR A 127 5.79 4.37 -2.57
N LYS A 128 6.98 4.92 -2.27
CA LYS A 128 7.28 6.36 -2.32
C LYS A 128 6.39 7.21 -1.41
N ALA A 129 6.02 6.71 -0.23
CA ALA A 129 5.33 7.53 0.75
C ALA A 129 6.30 8.55 1.38
N TYR A 130 6.10 9.83 1.10
CA TYR A 130 6.96 10.87 1.66
C TYR A 130 6.95 10.88 3.19
N ASP A 131 5.76 10.86 3.78
CA ASP A 131 5.55 10.85 5.23
C ASP A 131 5.05 9.48 5.74
N LYS A 132 3.83 9.06 5.42
CA LYS A 132 3.22 7.85 5.98
C LYS A 132 2.41 7.08 4.94
N VAL A 133 2.30 5.76 5.11
CA VAL A 133 1.45 4.93 4.26
C VAL A 133 0.03 4.88 4.84
N PHE A 134 -0.11 4.54 6.11
CA PHE A 134 -1.41 4.40 6.77
C PHE A 134 -1.52 5.31 7.97
N GLN A 135 -2.61 6.10 8.03
CA GLN A 135 -2.90 7.01 9.12
C GLN A 135 -4.13 6.57 9.93
N MET A 136 -3.99 6.61 11.25
CA MET A 136 -5.06 6.29 12.20
C MET A 136 -5.54 7.60 12.84
N ASN A 137 -6.65 8.18 12.31
CA ASN A 137 -7.25 9.41 12.83
C ASN A 137 -8.42 9.15 13.78
N ALA A 138 -8.65 7.89 14.15
CA ALA A 138 -9.62 7.47 15.14
C ALA A 138 -9.09 6.25 15.93
N SER A 139 -9.69 5.96 17.07
CA SER A 139 -9.42 4.73 17.81
C SER A 139 -9.78 3.50 16.97
N GLY A 140 -9.02 2.43 17.09
CA GLY A 140 -9.32 1.22 16.33
C GLY A 140 -8.13 0.29 16.17
N THR A 141 -8.28 -0.63 15.23
CA THR A 141 -7.25 -1.64 14.92
C THR A 141 -6.88 -1.58 13.45
N ILE A 142 -5.58 -1.66 13.14
CA ILE A 142 -5.10 -1.92 11.79
C ILE A 142 -4.34 -3.25 11.77
N ASN A 143 -4.77 -4.16 10.90
CA ASN A 143 -4.15 -5.44 10.65
C ASN A 143 -3.57 -5.45 9.23
N ILE A 144 -2.27 -5.60 9.11
CA ILE A 144 -1.55 -5.62 7.84
C ILE A 144 -0.90 -6.99 7.68
N LYS A 145 -1.24 -7.69 6.61
CA LYS A 145 -0.71 -9.03 6.34
C LYS A 145 -0.29 -9.20 4.88
N ASN A 146 0.85 -9.88 4.66
CA ASN A 146 1.37 -10.16 3.32
C ASN A 146 1.54 -8.88 2.46
N PHE A 147 1.94 -7.78 3.06
CA PHE A 147 2.05 -6.47 2.44
C PHE A 147 3.51 -6.13 2.13
N ARG A 148 3.72 -5.39 1.05
CA ARG A 148 5.03 -4.82 0.72
C ARG A 148 5.03 -3.31 0.86
N ALA A 149 6.05 -2.73 1.47
CA ALA A 149 6.27 -1.29 1.46
C ALA A 149 7.75 -0.98 1.21
N ASP A 150 7.99 0.02 0.35
CA ASP A 150 9.35 0.42 -0.01
C ASP A 150 9.44 1.93 -0.25
N ASP A 151 10.55 2.56 0.19
CA ASP A 151 10.78 4.01 0.14
C ASP A 151 9.66 4.81 0.81
N ILE A 152 9.51 4.61 2.12
CA ILE A 152 8.44 5.22 2.91
C ILE A 152 8.97 5.99 4.11
N GLY A 153 8.24 6.99 4.58
CA GLY A 153 8.52 7.66 5.85
C GLY A 153 8.18 6.76 7.04
N LYS A 154 6.92 6.33 7.14
CA LYS A 154 6.38 5.42 8.16
C LYS A 154 5.36 4.48 7.53
N LEU A 155 5.25 3.22 8.03
CA LEU A 155 4.19 2.34 7.56
C LEU A 155 2.85 2.70 8.21
N VAL A 156 2.79 2.81 9.53
CA VAL A 156 1.57 3.22 10.26
C VAL A 156 1.89 4.36 11.22
N ARG A 157 1.06 5.40 11.17
CA ARG A 157 1.12 6.53 12.09
C ARG A 157 -0.26 6.76 12.73
N GLN A 158 -0.32 6.79 14.06
CA GLN A 158 -1.45 7.39 14.77
C GLN A 158 -1.38 8.91 14.63
N ASN A 159 -2.52 9.58 14.47
CA ASN A 159 -2.56 11.04 14.39
C ASN A 159 -1.83 11.69 15.57
N GLY A 160 -0.98 12.65 15.26
CA GLY A 160 -0.10 13.29 16.22
C GLY A 160 -0.86 14.00 17.34
N GLY A 161 -0.31 13.96 18.56
CA GLY A 161 -0.89 14.62 19.73
C GLY A 161 -2.21 14.01 20.25
N THR A 162 -2.64 12.85 19.73
CA THR A 162 -3.85 12.18 20.16
C THR A 162 -3.57 11.10 21.21
N SER A 163 -4.54 10.86 22.13
CA SER A 163 -4.38 9.95 23.26
C SER A 163 -5.26 8.69 23.18
N TYR A 164 -6.13 8.57 22.16
CA TYR A 164 -6.97 7.36 22.01
C TYR A 164 -6.11 6.13 21.72
N ALA A 165 -6.63 4.95 22.09
CA ALA A 165 -5.95 3.70 21.87
C ALA A 165 -6.06 3.23 20.42
N VAL A 166 -4.93 2.78 19.86
CA VAL A 166 -4.86 2.11 18.56
C VAL A 166 -4.13 0.77 18.74
N THR A 167 -4.56 -0.26 18.03
CA THR A 167 -3.83 -1.51 17.88
C THR A 167 -3.26 -1.61 16.48
N MET A 168 -1.93 -1.75 16.36
CA MET A 168 -1.22 -1.82 15.08
C MET A 168 -0.56 -3.18 14.95
N ASN A 169 -1.02 -4.01 14.02
CA ASN A 169 -0.48 -5.34 13.76
C ASN A 169 0.09 -5.43 12.35
N VAL A 170 1.33 -5.90 12.24
CA VAL A 170 2.00 -6.21 10.96
C VAL A 170 2.47 -7.66 11.00
N ASP A 171 2.05 -8.45 10.03
CA ASP A 171 2.42 -9.87 9.94
C ASP A 171 2.84 -10.24 8.52
N SER A 172 3.81 -11.14 8.39
CA SER A 172 4.23 -11.78 7.14
C SER A 172 4.49 -10.78 5.99
N SER A 173 5.01 -9.61 6.29
CA SER A 173 5.18 -8.49 5.36
C SER A 173 6.65 -8.28 4.97
N ASN A 174 6.90 -7.42 3.99
CA ASN A 174 8.25 -7.06 3.54
C ASN A 174 8.36 -5.53 3.46
N ILE A 175 9.15 -4.94 4.36
CA ILE A 175 9.26 -3.49 4.54
C ILE A 175 10.70 -3.04 4.36
N SER A 176 10.95 -2.10 3.45
CA SER A 176 12.31 -1.63 3.15
C SER A 176 12.39 -0.12 2.93
N ASN A 177 13.62 0.41 3.06
CA ASN A 177 13.93 1.82 2.82
C ASN A 177 12.98 2.77 3.58
N VAL A 178 12.88 2.58 4.90
CA VAL A 178 12.04 3.39 5.79
C VAL A 178 12.86 4.57 6.34
N LYS A 179 12.31 5.78 6.30
CA LYS A 179 13.02 7.00 6.74
C LYS A 179 12.91 7.23 8.26
N ASP A 180 11.80 6.81 8.88
CA ASP A 180 11.54 7.04 10.32
C ASP A 180 11.29 5.74 11.10
N SER A 181 10.16 5.06 10.89
CA SER A 181 9.79 3.87 11.67
C SER A 181 8.74 3.03 10.94
N ILE A 182 8.60 1.75 11.31
CA ILE A 182 7.48 0.95 10.83
C ILE A 182 6.20 1.41 11.51
N LEU A 183 6.15 1.42 12.85
CA LEU A 183 4.98 1.86 13.61
C LEU A 183 5.33 3.07 14.49
N ARG A 184 4.46 4.08 14.47
CA ARG A 184 4.63 5.30 15.27
C ARG A 184 3.35 5.74 15.96
N THR A 185 3.48 6.13 17.23
CA THR A 185 2.40 6.72 18.04
C THR A 185 2.96 7.80 18.97
N ASP A 186 2.08 8.65 19.50
CA ASP A 186 2.35 9.54 20.64
C ASP A 186 1.47 9.17 21.84
N SER A 187 0.62 8.14 21.71
CA SER A 187 -0.29 7.68 22.76
C SER A 187 0.32 6.54 23.59
N SER A 188 0.31 6.69 24.91
CA SER A 188 0.73 5.64 25.83
C SER A 188 -0.22 4.43 25.86
N SER A 189 -1.43 4.57 25.31
CA SER A 189 -2.45 3.51 25.25
C SER A 189 -2.32 2.61 24.03
N THR A 190 -1.55 3.02 23.02
CA THR A 190 -1.43 2.30 21.76
C THR A 190 -0.53 1.08 21.89
N VAL A 191 -0.90 0.00 21.20
CA VAL A 191 -0.18 -1.27 21.17
C VAL A 191 0.32 -1.56 19.76
N GLY A 192 1.58 -2.00 19.63
CA GLY A 192 2.21 -2.37 18.36
C GLY A 192 2.71 -3.81 18.36
N LYS A 193 2.44 -4.54 17.27
CA LYS A 193 2.95 -5.91 17.08
C LYS A 193 3.47 -6.08 15.66
N ILE A 194 4.69 -6.64 15.54
CA ILE A 194 5.29 -7.00 14.25
C ILE A 194 5.74 -8.46 14.32
N THR A 195 5.20 -9.30 13.43
CA THR A 195 5.51 -10.74 13.42
C THR A 195 5.87 -11.21 12.01
N ASN A 196 6.78 -12.19 11.91
CA ASN A 196 7.14 -12.90 10.67
C ASN A 196 7.48 -11.96 9.50
N THR A 197 7.89 -10.73 9.80
CA THR A 197 8.09 -9.66 8.80
C THR A 197 9.57 -9.53 8.48
N ARG A 198 9.87 -9.45 7.18
CA ARG A 198 11.22 -9.16 6.68
C ARG A 198 11.38 -7.66 6.52
N TYR A 199 12.53 -7.13 6.93
CA TYR A 199 12.77 -5.69 6.78
C TYR A 199 14.24 -5.38 6.51
N SER A 200 14.49 -4.26 5.80
CA SER A 200 15.85 -3.74 5.59
C SER A 200 15.85 -2.21 5.54
N LYS A 201 16.96 -1.63 5.96
CA LYS A 201 17.12 -0.16 6.05
C LYS A 201 15.94 0.50 6.79
N VAL A 202 15.66 0.00 7.99
CA VAL A 202 14.62 0.50 8.90
C VAL A 202 15.31 1.03 10.16
N PRO A 203 15.24 2.35 10.47
CA PRO A 203 15.90 2.92 11.66
C PRO A 203 15.33 2.39 12.96
N THR A 204 14.01 2.23 13.03
CA THR A 204 13.35 1.63 14.21
C THR A 204 12.02 0.96 13.85
N LEU A 205 11.71 -0.13 14.53
CA LEU A 205 10.43 -0.83 14.33
C LEU A 205 9.26 -0.09 14.99
N PHE A 206 9.48 0.41 16.22
CA PHE A 206 8.47 1.05 17.06
C PHE A 206 8.97 2.40 17.58
N LYS A 207 8.22 3.47 17.37
CA LYS A 207 8.56 4.82 17.83
C LYS A 207 7.43 5.44 18.63
N GLY A 208 7.74 5.96 19.82
CA GLY A 208 6.80 6.65 20.70
C GLY A 208 5.86 5.77 21.51
N PHE A 209 6.04 4.45 21.52
CA PHE A 209 5.27 3.52 22.34
C PHE A 209 5.72 3.54 23.80
N ALA A 210 4.78 3.40 24.72
CA ALA A 210 5.08 3.20 26.12
C ALA A 210 5.72 1.82 26.40
N SER A 211 6.42 1.71 27.51
CA SER A 211 7.04 0.44 27.93
C SER A 211 6.00 -0.70 28.02
N GLY A 212 6.35 -1.87 27.51
CA GLY A 212 5.46 -3.05 27.50
C GLY A 212 4.32 -3.01 26.48
N LYS A 213 4.24 -1.97 25.62
CA LYS A 213 3.20 -1.83 24.59
C LYS A 213 3.59 -2.35 23.20
N THR A 214 4.77 -2.93 23.07
CA THR A 214 5.23 -3.48 21.82
C THR A 214 5.63 -4.93 21.92
N SER A 215 5.45 -5.70 20.86
CA SER A 215 5.92 -7.07 20.75
C SER A 215 6.39 -7.40 19.34
N GLN A 216 7.38 -8.27 19.24
CA GLN A 216 7.90 -8.77 17.96
C GLN A 216 8.29 -10.25 18.06
N LEU A 217 8.05 -10.99 16.96
CA LEU A 217 8.39 -12.42 16.90
C LEU A 217 8.62 -12.85 15.45
N GLY A 218 9.67 -13.64 15.22
CA GLY A 218 9.92 -14.25 13.91
C GLY A 218 10.31 -13.26 12.80
N ASN A 219 10.69 -12.03 13.16
CA ASN A 219 11.11 -11.02 12.19
C ASN A 219 12.54 -11.27 11.72
N THR A 220 12.85 -10.90 10.47
CA THR A 220 14.19 -11.07 9.87
C THR A 220 14.63 -9.76 9.24
N GLN A 221 15.79 -9.25 9.65
CA GLN A 221 16.47 -8.16 8.98
C GLN A 221 17.38 -8.72 7.87
N TYR A 222 17.41 -8.09 6.70
CA TYR A 222 18.25 -8.49 5.56
C TYR A 222 18.98 -7.32 4.92
#